data_fb2c77f7a6ad7f7b8e82f6a043912a24
#
_entry.id   fb2c77f7a6ad7f7b8e82f6a043912a24
#
_cell.length_a   1.000
_cell.length_b   1.000
_cell.length_c   1.000
_cell.angle_alpha   90.00
_cell.angle_beta   90.00
_cell.angle_gamma   90.00
#
_symmetry.space_group_name_H-M   'P 1'
#
loop_
_entity.id
_entity.type
_entity.pdbx_description
1 polymer ?
#
loop_
_entity_poly.entity_id
_entity_poly.type
_entity_poly.pdbx_seq_one_letter_code
_entity_poly.pdbx_strand_id
1 'polypeptide(L)'
;MNRGRRRFLWKGLGSTVALAAGTGLYAWRIEPHWVEFVQRALPIANLPPPLAGRTLVQLSDLHVGPRVDDDYVIGVFDRVRALAPDIVVFTGDFTENDRRMPAHARRVYARTPLGRLATVGVFGNHDYGPRWRHPELAGDLVPVLAECGIRVLRNEVVDVAGLDVVGLDDLWAKRFQPVAAFAHRNAAKPALVLSHNPDTVDAPGWLGYQGWILSGHTHGGQCKPPFLPPPLLPVRNRRYTSGEIEAPGGRRLYISRGVGHTLMARFNARPEVTVFTLQRA
;
A
#
# COMPACT_ATOMS: atom_id res chain seq x y z
N MET A 1 -41.18 33.94 -17.89
CA MET A 1 -40.99 32.57 -17.35
C MET A 1 -42.01 32.33 -16.27
N ASN A 2 -42.82 31.27 -16.41
CA ASN A 2 -43.93 30.94 -15.50
C ASN A 2 -43.38 30.66 -14.07
N ARG A 3 -44.05 31.18 -13.02
CA ARG A 3 -43.66 31.02 -11.59
C ARG A 3 -43.47 29.56 -11.19
N GLY A 4 -44.23 28.62 -11.74
CA GLY A 4 -44.10 27.19 -11.50
C GLY A 4 -42.78 26.62 -12.05
N ARG A 5 -42.40 26.99 -13.25
CA ARG A 5 -41.15 26.56 -13.92
C ARG A 5 -39.90 27.12 -13.17
N ARG A 6 -39.98 28.35 -12.67
CA ARG A 6 -38.93 28.97 -11.85
C ARG A 6 -38.75 28.24 -10.52
N ARG A 7 -39.84 27.93 -9.80
CA ARG A 7 -39.81 27.13 -8.57
C ARG A 7 -39.23 25.73 -8.77
N PHE A 8 -39.59 25.06 -9.87
CA PHE A 8 -39.03 23.75 -10.19
C PHE A 8 -37.53 23.81 -10.44
N LEU A 9 -37.04 24.78 -11.21
CA LEU A 9 -35.63 24.98 -11.47
C LEU A 9 -34.84 25.30 -10.19
N TRP A 10 -35.37 26.16 -9.32
CA TRP A 10 -34.71 26.47 -8.03
C TRP A 10 -34.67 25.26 -7.10
N LYS A 11 -35.73 24.44 -7.05
CA LYS A 11 -35.72 23.19 -6.27
C LYS A 11 -34.73 22.19 -6.84
N GLY A 12 -34.66 22.03 -8.16
CA GLY A 12 -33.68 21.16 -8.82
C GLY A 12 -32.24 21.60 -8.53
N LEU A 13 -31.96 22.89 -8.67
CA LEU A 13 -30.64 23.45 -8.36
C LEU A 13 -30.27 23.25 -6.89
N GLY A 14 -31.20 23.52 -5.96
CA GLY A 14 -31.00 23.32 -4.53
C GLY A 14 -30.69 21.87 -4.19
N SER A 15 -31.42 20.92 -4.78
CA SER A 15 -31.16 19.48 -4.59
C SER A 15 -29.80 19.05 -5.13
N THR A 16 -29.41 19.56 -6.32
CA THR A 16 -28.08 19.27 -6.90
C THR A 16 -26.95 19.81 -6.04
N VAL A 17 -27.07 21.04 -5.54
CA VAL A 17 -26.06 21.65 -4.64
C VAL A 17 -25.97 20.86 -3.33
N ALA A 18 -27.10 20.47 -2.72
CA ALA A 18 -27.12 19.68 -1.51
C ALA A 18 -26.45 18.30 -1.69
N LEU A 19 -26.74 17.64 -2.82
CA LEU A 19 -26.11 16.35 -3.16
C LEU A 19 -24.60 16.50 -3.36
N ALA A 20 -24.16 17.52 -4.09
CA ALA A 20 -22.73 17.77 -4.31
C ALA A 20 -22.00 18.09 -3.00
N ALA A 21 -22.59 18.92 -2.13
CA ALA A 21 -22.05 19.23 -0.82
C ALA A 21 -21.98 17.98 0.10
N GLY A 22 -23.02 17.15 0.11
CA GLY A 22 -23.06 15.90 0.86
C GLY A 22 -22.02 14.90 0.38
N THR A 23 -21.86 14.75 -0.95
CA THR A 23 -20.82 13.89 -1.56
C THR A 23 -19.42 14.42 -1.23
N GLY A 24 -19.20 15.73 -1.30
CA GLY A 24 -17.93 16.34 -0.93
C GLY A 24 -17.58 16.12 0.54
N LEU A 25 -18.55 16.29 1.45
CA LEU A 25 -18.35 16.04 2.88
C LEU A 25 -18.06 14.56 3.16
N TYR A 26 -18.78 13.64 2.54
CA TYR A 26 -18.54 12.20 2.61
C TYR A 26 -17.13 11.84 2.14
N ALA A 27 -16.74 12.32 0.97
CA ALA A 27 -15.43 12.05 0.38
C ALA A 27 -14.27 12.62 1.21
N TRP A 28 -14.50 13.74 1.91
CA TRP A 28 -13.49 14.41 2.73
C TRP A 28 -13.40 13.87 4.15
N ARG A 29 -14.54 13.58 4.81
CA ARG A 29 -14.58 13.31 6.27
C ARG A 29 -14.89 11.87 6.62
N ILE A 30 -15.59 11.14 5.77
CA ILE A 30 -16.07 9.80 6.11
C ILE A 30 -15.21 8.74 5.41
N GLU A 31 -15.17 8.72 4.10
CA GLU A 31 -14.51 7.65 3.36
C GLU A 31 -13.01 7.53 3.65
N PRO A 32 -12.20 8.63 3.82
CA PRO A 32 -10.78 8.52 4.13
C PRO A 32 -10.46 7.83 5.46
N HIS A 33 -11.43 7.77 6.38
CA HIS A 33 -11.28 7.14 7.70
C HIS A 33 -12.05 5.82 7.83
N TRP A 34 -12.70 5.38 6.77
CA TRP A 34 -13.51 4.17 6.77
C TRP A 34 -12.72 2.98 6.19
N VAL A 35 -11.68 2.54 6.92
CA VAL A 35 -10.80 1.46 6.48
C VAL A 35 -11.53 0.12 6.36
N GLU A 36 -11.28 -0.56 5.25
CA GLU A 36 -11.78 -1.90 4.95
C GLU A 36 -10.69 -2.95 5.20
N PHE A 37 -11.05 -4.03 5.90
CA PHE A 37 -10.19 -5.20 6.07
C PHE A 37 -10.57 -6.23 5.01
N VAL A 38 -9.75 -6.34 3.96
CA VAL A 38 -10.01 -7.21 2.81
C VAL A 38 -9.32 -8.55 3.02
N GLN A 39 -10.11 -9.63 3.09
CA GLN A 39 -9.58 -10.98 3.24
C GLN A 39 -9.32 -11.62 1.89
N ARG A 40 -8.14 -12.24 1.69
CA ARG A 40 -7.73 -12.91 0.46
C ARG A 40 -6.94 -14.20 0.76
N ALA A 41 -7.08 -15.17 -0.11
CA ALA A 41 -6.13 -16.27 -0.19
C ALA A 41 -4.85 -15.81 -0.90
N LEU A 42 -3.69 -16.31 -0.44
CA LEU A 42 -2.40 -16.09 -1.10
C LEU A 42 -1.76 -17.45 -1.40
N PRO A 43 -2.12 -18.07 -2.52
CA PRO A 43 -1.55 -19.36 -2.91
C PRO A 43 -0.11 -19.18 -3.39
N ILE A 44 0.84 -19.82 -2.71
CA ILE A 44 2.28 -19.77 -3.01
C ILE A 44 2.75 -21.17 -3.35
N ALA A 45 3.35 -21.33 -4.52
CA ALA A 45 3.94 -22.59 -4.94
C ALA A 45 5.09 -23.00 -3.99
N ASN A 46 5.12 -24.27 -3.60
CA ASN A 46 6.11 -24.82 -2.68
C ASN A 46 6.15 -24.13 -1.30
N LEU A 47 5.06 -23.51 -0.86
CA LEU A 47 4.99 -22.90 0.47
C LEU A 47 5.36 -23.91 1.56
N PRO A 48 6.30 -23.56 2.49
CA PRO A 48 6.65 -24.43 3.59
C PRO A 48 5.42 -24.81 4.44
N PRO A 49 5.28 -26.09 4.84
CA PRO A 49 4.13 -26.56 5.60
C PRO A 49 3.80 -25.73 6.86
N PRO A 50 4.79 -25.22 7.65
CA PRO A 50 4.52 -24.40 8.83
C PRO A 50 3.88 -23.05 8.52
N LEU A 51 3.96 -22.59 7.26
CA LEU A 51 3.36 -21.32 6.83
C LEU A 51 1.95 -21.51 6.24
N ALA A 52 1.51 -22.73 5.95
CA ALA A 52 0.15 -22.97 5.47
C ALA A 52 -0.88 -22.59 6.53
N GLY A 53 -1.88 -21.78 6.13
CA GLY A 53 -2.91 -21.25 7.03
C GLY A 53 -2.46 -20.05 7.86
N ARG A 54 -1.20 -19.62 7.78
CA ARG A 54 -0.71 -18.45 8.49
C ARG A 54 -1.26 -17.15 7.90
N THR A 55 -1.36 -16.15 8.75
CA THR A 55 -1.88 -14.84 8.39
C THR A 55 -0.76 -13.88 8.03
N LEU A 56 -0.83 -13.28 6.83
CA LEU A 56 0.01 -12.17 6.41
C LEU A 56 -0.86 -10.93 6.26
N VAL A 57 -0.50 -9.84 6.95
CA VAL A 57 -1.20 -8.56 6.81
C VAL A 57 -0.33 -7.59 6.00
N GLN A 58 -0.92 -7.03 4.93
CA GLN A 58 -0.31 -5.96 4.15
C GLN A 58 -0.86 -4.61 4.59
N LEU A 59 0.04 -3.72 4.96
CA LEU A 59 -0.16 -2.29 5.17
C LEU A 59 0.59 -1.52 4.09
N SER A 60 0.02 -0.47 3.56
CA SER A 60 0.63 0.32 2.49
C SER A 60 0.21 1.78 2.57
N ASP A 61 1.04 2.67 2.04
CA ASP A 61 0.69 4.07 1.81
C ASP A 61 0.11 4.72 3.07
N LEU A 62 0.81 4.62 4.18
CA LEU A 62 0.37 5.20 5.45
C LEU A 62 0.47 6.72 5.45
N HIS A 63 1.46 7.27 4.73
CA HIS A 63 1.70 8.70 4.61
C HIS A 63 1.69 9.43 5.95
N VAL A 64 2.31 8.84 6.98
CA VAL A 64 2.45 9.51 8.28
C VAL A 64 3.02 10.90 8.05
N GLY A 65 2.25 11.92 8.45
CA GLY A 65 2.60 13.31 8.15
C GLY A 65 1.41 14.26 8.37
N PRO A 66 1.49 15.49 7.86
CA PRO A 66 0.54 16.54 8.22
C PRO A 66 -0.88 16.35 7.66
N ARG A 67 -1.08 15.40 6.73
CA ARG A 67 -2.38 15.19 6.07
C ARG A 67 -3.17 14.01 6.62
N VAL A 68 -2.50 13.01 7.16
CA VAL A 68 -3.11 11.82 7.72
C VAL A 68 -3.09 11.92 9.23
N ASP A 69 -4.23 11.69 9.86
CA ASP A 69 -4.40 11.75 11.31
C ASP A 69 -3.64 10.59 11.97
N ASP A 70 -2.77 10.88 12.94
CA ASP A 70 -1.98 9.89 13.68
C ASP A 70 -2.89 8.91 14.45
N ASP A 71 -3.94 9.40 15.10
CA ASP A 71 -4.86 8.58 15.90
C ASP A 71 -5.64 7.61 15.00
N TYR A 72 -5.95 8.03 13.76
CA TYR A 72 -6.52 7.14 12.76
C TYR A 72 -5.56 6.00 12.41
N VAL A 73 -4.28 6.31 12.10
CA VAL A 73 -3.27 5.29 11.78
C VAL A 73 -3.06 4.34 12.97
N ILE A 74 -2.92 4.88 14.17
CA ILE A 74 -2.76 4.11 15.41
C ILE A 74 -3.99 3.21 15.64
N GLY A 75 -5.19 3.72 15.42
CA GLY A 75 -6.42 2.93 15.50
C GLY A 75 -6.47 1.77 14.49
N VAL A 76 -5.93 1.96 13.28
CA VAL A 76 -5.74 0.88 12.31
C VAL A 76 -4.72 -0.14 12.81
N PHE A 77 -3.59 0.31 13.37
CA PHE A 77 -2.58 -0.57 13.96
C PHE A 77 -3.14 -1.41 15.11
N ASP A 78 -3.95 -0.84 15.98
CA ASP A 78 -4.58 -1.57 17.09
C ASP A 78 -5.53 -2.67 16.57
N ARG A 79 -6.30 -2.37 15.50
CA ARG A 79 -7.15 -3.38 14.85
C ARG A 79 -6.34 -4.50 14.19
N VAL A 80 -5.22 -4.17 13.53
CA VAL A 80 -4.31 -5.19 12.96
C VAL A 80 -3.67 -6.03 14.06
N ARG A 81 -3.26 -5.42 15.18
CA ARG A 81 -2.68 -6.13 16.32
C ARG A 81 -3.67 -7.14 16.92
N ALA A 82 -4.96 -6.79 16.96
CA ALA A 82 -6.01 -7.69 17.44
C ALA A 82 -6.18 -8.95 16.57
N LEU A 83 -5.73 -8.93 15.29
CA LEU A 83 -5.71 -10.12 14.42
C LEU A 83 -4.56 -11.08 14.78
N ALA A 84 -3.60 -10.65 15.60
CA ALA A 84 -2.39 -11.40 15.96
C ALA A 84 -1.70 -12.01 14.72
N PRO A 85 -1.29 -11.21 13.72
CA PRO A 85 -0.77 -11.69 12.44
C PRO A 85 0.53 -12.47 12.61
N ASP A 86 0.79 -13.44 11.73
CA ASP A 86 2.08 -14.14 11.70
C ASP A 86 3.14 -13.30 10.99
N ILE A 87 2.77 -12.63 9.92
CA ILE A 87 3.66 -11.78 9.13
C ILE A 87 2.97 -10.45 8.91
N VAL A 88 3.68 -9.34 9.08
CA VAL A 88 3.23 -8.00 8.69
C VAL A 88 4.18 -7.48 7.62
N VAL A 89 3.62 -7.01 6.51
CA VAL A 89 4.40 -6.41 5.43
C VAL A 89 3.94 -4.99 5.16
N PHE A 90 4.90 -4.09 4.94
CA PHE A 90 4.66 -2.72 4.51
C PHE A 90 5.12 -2.55 3.07
N THR A 91 4.22 -2.11 2.20
CA THR A 91 4.54 -1.93 0.77
C THR A 91 4.77 -0.47 0.38
N GLY A 92 5.45 0.29 1.26
CA GLY A 92 5.99 1.62 0.97
C GLY A 92 5.10 2.78 1.38
N ASP A 93 5.63 3.98 1.14
CA ASP A 93 5.05 5.26 1.52
C ASP A 93 4.69 5.31 3.02
N PHE A 94 5.71 5.04 3.84
CA PHE A 94 5.61 5.16 5.30
C PHE A 94 5.29 6.58 5.71
N THR A 95 5.94 7.55 5.07
CA THR A 95 5.86 8.96 5.45
C THR A 95 5.53 9.86 4.27
N GLU A 96 5.04 11.04 4.59
CA GLU A 96 4.92 12.15 3.65
C GLU A 96 6.23 12.94 3.62
N ASN A 97 6.57 13.53 2.50
CA ASN A 97 7.79 14.22 2.07
C ASN A 97 8.36 15.34 2.99
N ASP A 98 8.55 15.16 4.31
CA ASP A 98 9.05 16.22 5.20
C ASP A 98 10.32 15.80 5.94
N ARG A 99 11.31 16.70 6.05
CA ARG A 99 12.57 16.47 6.79
C ARG A 99 12.38 16.25 8.30
N ARG A 100 11.22 16.63 8.86
CA ARG A 100 10.89 16.42 10.28
C ARG A 100 10.27 15.04 10.55
N MET A 101 10.11 14.24 9.49
CA MET A 101 9.44 12.94 9.57
C MET A 101 10.07 11.91 10.49
N PRO A 102 11.41 11.78 10.67
CA PRO A 102 11.95 10.72 11.55
C PRO A 102 11.39 10.76 12.97
N ALA A 103 11.29 11.93 13.60
CA ALA A 103 10.75 12.04 14.96
C ALA A 103 9.24 11.79 15.00
N HIS A 104 8.50 12.28 14.01
CA HIS A 104 7.07 12.02 13.86
C HIS A 104 6.80 10.54 13.59
N ALA A 105 7.50 9.95 12.62
CA ALA A 105 7.42 8.53 12.29
C ALA A 105 7.67 7.66 13.52
N ARG A 106 8.71 7.93 14.31
CA ARG A 106 9.01 7.20 15.54
C ARG A 106 7.80 7.14 16.49
N ARG A 107 7.11 8.26 16.70
CA ARG A 107 5.93 8.34 17.58
C ARG A 107 4.79 7.44 17.11
N VAL A 108 4.49 7.45 15.81
CA VAL A 108 3.40 6.66 15.23
C VAL A 108 3.81 5.18 15.13
N TYR A 109 4.99 4.91 14.57
CA TYR A 109 5.46 3.53 14.34
C TYR A 109 5.88 2.79 15.63
N ALA A 110 6.08 3.49 16.75
CA ALA A 110 6.20 2.83 18.07
C ALA A 110 4.95 2.00 18.41
N ARG A 111 3.84 2.22 17.74
CA ARG A 111 2.58 1.47 17.89
C ARG A 111 2.37 0.43 16.78
N THR A 112 3.40 0.13 15.98
CA THR A 112 3.32 -0.86 14.88
C THR A 112 2.80 -2.21 15.35
N PRO A 113 1.86 -2.83 14.63
CA PRO A 113 1.51 -4.23 14.86
C PRO A 113 2.65 -5.11 14.33
N LEU A 114 3.27 -5.88 15.23
CA LEU A 114 4.36 -6.79 14.86
C LEU A 114 3.80 -8.16 14.48
N GLY A 115 4.34 -8.75 13.43
CA GLY A 115 4.10 -10.15 13.08
C GLY A 115 4.88 -11.07 13.99
N ARG A 116 4.29 -12.21 14.36
CA ARG A 116 4.93 -13.21 15.22
C ARG A 116 6.19 -13.82 14.62
N LEU A 117 6.28 -13.88 13.28
CA LEU A 117 7.41 -14.44 12.53
C LEU A 117 8.28 -13.33 11.93
N ALA A 118 7.66 -12.29 11.37
CA ALA A 118 8.38 -11.18 10.74
C ALA A 118 7.52 -9.93 10.59
N THR A 119 8.18 -8.77 10.65
CA THR A 119 7.64 -7.48 10.23
C THR A 119 8.66 -6.85 9.29
N VAL A 120 8.32 -6.77 8.02
CA VAL A 120 9.22 -6.30 6.97
C VAL A 120 8.54 -5.26 6.10
N GLY A 121 9.31 -4.43 5.40
CA GLY A 121 8.74 -3.47 4.47
C GLY A 121 9.71 -3.06 3.38
N VAL A 122 9.21 -2.33 2.40
CA VAL A 122 9.98 -1.66 1.36
C VAL A 122 9.64 -0.17 1.37
N PHE A 123 10.52 0.67 0.87
CA PHE A 123 10.20 2.08 0.69
C PHE A 123 9.34 2.33 -0.54
N GLY A 124 8.51 3.38 -0.46
CA GLY A 124 7.85 4.00 -1.59
C GLY A 124 8.51 5.30 -1.99
N ASN A 125 7.96 5.93 -3.02
CA ASN A 125 8.55 7.14 -3.57
C ASN A 125 8.49 8.33 -2.59
N HIS A 126 7.46 8.43 -1.75
CA HIS A 126 7.33 9.53 -0.78
C HIS A 126 8.39 9.45 0.32
N ASP A 127 8.89 8.27 0.68
CA ASP A 127 9.96 8.11 1.67
C ASP A 127 11.29 8.73 1.20
N TYR A 128 11.43 8.98 -0.09
CA TYR A 128 12.57 9.67 -0.72
C TYR A 128 12.40 11.19 -0.82
N GLY A 129 11.44 11.77 -0.12
CA GLY A 129 11.25 13.21 -0.03
C GLY A 129 10.76 13.89 -1.31
N PRO A 130 10.86 15.24 -1.39
CA PRO A 130 10.35 16.00 -2.52
C PRO A 130 10.94 15.55 -3.87
N ARG A 131 10.06 15.31 -4.85
CA ARG A 131 10.44 14.82 -6.18
C ARG A 131 11.20 13.48 -6.15
N TRP A 132 11.13 12.75 -5.02
CA TRP A 132 11.72 11.41 -4.82
C TRP A 132 13.24 11.36 -5.03
N ARG A 133 13.96 12.44 -4.64
CA ARG A 133 15.39 12.64 -4.94
C ARG A 133 16.27 12.78 -3.71
N HIS A 134 15.76 12.46 -2.53
CA HIS A 134 16.42 12.63 -1.24
C HIS A 134 16.65 11.29 -0.56
N PRO A 135 17.64 10.48 -1.04
CA PRO A 135 17.91 9.16 -0.47
C PRO A 135 18.38 9.21 0.99
N GLU A 136 18.89 10.36 1.42
CA GLU A 136 19.23 10.63 2.83
C GLU A 136 17.99 10.54 3.73
N LEU A 137 16.82 11.03 3.30
CA LEU A 137 15.59 10.97 4.09
C LEU A 137 15.12 9.52 4.29
N ALA A 138 15.16 8.71 3.24
CA ALA A 138 14.91 7.28 3.36
C ALA A 138 15.97 6.60 4.25
N GLY A 139 17.24 7.02 4.15
CA GLY A 139 18.31 6.55 5.03
C GLY A 139 18.05 6.84 6.50
N ASP A 140 17.57 8.04 6.82
CA ASP A 140 17.24 8.47 8.19
C ASP A 140 16.04 7.72 8.78
N LEU A 141 15.13 7.22 7.92
CA LEU A 141 14.00 6.41 8.36
C LEU A 141 14.37 4.97 8.71
N VAL A 142 15.41 4.39 8.11
CA VAL A 142 15.80 2.99 8.37
C VAL A 142 15.99 2.70 9.85
N PRO A 143 16.85 3.44 10.61
CA PRO A 143 17.03 3.17 12.03
C PRO A 143 15.76 3.40 12.84
N VAL A 144 14.95 4.39 12.49
CA VAL A 144 13.68 4.68 13.18
C VAL A 144 12.71 3.52 13.05
N LEU A 145 12.54 2.99 11.83
CA LEU A 145 11.65 1.85 11.57
C LEU A 145 12.18 0.57 12.21
N ALA A 146 13.50 0.37 12.19
CA ALA A 146 14.15 -0.77 12.86
C ALA A 146 13.94 -0.75 14.37
N GLU A 147 14.06 0.40 15.04
CA GLU A 147 13.73 0.57 16.47
C GLU A 147 12.25 0.25 16.77
N CYS A 148 11.36 0.47 15.79
CA CYS A 148 9.94 0.12 15.87
C CYS A 148 9.64 -1.35 15.45
N GLY A 149 10.67 -2.16 15.23
CA GLY A 149 10.55 -3.57 14.89
C GLY A 149 10.27 -3.87 13.41
N ILE A 150 10.42 -2.88 12.51
CA ILE A 150 10.21 -3.05 11.07
C ILE A 150 11.57 -3.16 10.37
N ARG A 151 11.86 -4.29 9.73
CA ARG A 151 13.02 -4.44 8.85
C ARG A 151 12.69 -3.95 7.45
N VAL A 152 13.32 -2.87 7.01
CA VAL A 152 13.18 -2.35 5.64
C VAL A 152 14.14 -3.08 4.72
N LEU A 153 13.63 -3.63 3.63
CA LEU A 153 14.38 -4.32 2.58
C LEU A 153 14.59 -3.37 1.40
N ARG A 154 15.84 -3.26 0.95
CA ARG A 154 16.22 -2.36 -0.15
C ARG A 154 17.01 -3.14 -1.21
N ASN A 155 16.29 -3.81 -2.12
CA ASN A 155 16.82 -4.81 -3.06
C ASN A 155 17.50 -5.98 -2.34
N GLU A 156 16.87 -6.47 -1.29
CA GLU A 156 17.36 -7.50 -0.39
C GLU A 156 16.34 -8.64 -0.24
N VAL A 157 16.82 -9.77 0.25
CA VAL A 157 16.02 -10.95 0.57
C VAL A 157 16.14 -11.25 2.06
N VAL A 158 15.03 -11.65 2.67
CA VAL A 158 15.01 -12.23 4.01
C VAL A 158 14.24 -13.54 4.00
N ASP A 159 14.79 -14.56 4.68
CA ASP A 159 14.08 -15.80 4.91
C ASP A 159 13.10 -15.64 6.08
N VAL A 160 11.85 -16.02 5.85
CA VAL A 160 10.81 -16.08 6.87
C VAL A 160 10.26 -17.50 6.92
N ALA A 161 10.81 -18.29 7.81
CA ALA A 161 10.43 -19.70 8.00
C ALA A 161 10.43 -20.54 6.69
N GLY A 162 11.45 -20.29 5.83
CA GLY A 162 11.62 -20.99 4.55
C GLY A 162 10.94 -20.33 3.34
N LEU A 163 10.21 -19.23 3.54
CA LEU A 163 9.72 -18.34 2.48
C LEU A 163 10.68 -17.17 2.30
N ASP A 164 11.25 -17.01 1.10
CA ASP A 164 12.04 -15.83 0.76
C ASP A 164 11.10 -14.63 0.55
N VAL A 165 11.21 -13.60 1.39
CA VAL A 165 10.57 -12.30 1.15
C VAL A 165 11.59 -11.38 0.50
N VAL A 166 11.33 -11.02 -0.75
CA VAL A 166 12.20 -10.16 -1.57
C VAL A 166 11.66 -8.74 -1.52
N GLY A 167 12.41 -7.81 -0.99
CA GLY A 167 12.03 -6.40 -0.99
C GLY A 167 12.75 -5.63 -2.08
N LEU A 168 12.00 -5.01 -2.99
CA LEU A 168 12.52 -4.16 -4.05
C LEU A 168 12.39 -2.69 -3.66
N ASP A 169 13.45 -1.94 -3.88
CA ASP A 169 13.47 -0.49 -3.62
C ASP A 169 12.69 0.28 -4.70
N ASP A 170 12.39 1.55 -4.48
CA ASP A 170 11.40 2.29 -5.27
C ASP A 170 11.84 2.60 -6.71
N LEU A 171 10.89 2.45 -7.63
CA LEU A 171 11.07 2.68 -9.07
C LEU A 171 11.22 4.17 -9.40
N TRP A 172 10.38 5.04 -8.82
CA TRP A 172 10.40 6.47 -9.11
C TRP A 172 11.59 7.18 -8.47
N ALA A 173 12.04 6.69 -7.31
CA ALA A 173 13.29 7.12 -6.70
C ALA A 173 14.53 6.62 -7.46
N LYS A 174 14.34 5.82 -8.53
CA LYS A 174 15.42 5.22 -9.36
C LYS A 174 16.35 4.30 -8.56
N ARG A 175 15.79 3.59 -7.58
CA ARG A 175 16.51 2.63 -6.72
C ARG A 175 16.14 1.18 -7.00
N PHE A 176 15.18 0.92 -7.87
CA PHE A 176 14.72 -0.42 -8.25
C PHE A 176 15.85 -1.21 -8.92
N GLN A 177 16.32 -2.29 -8.28
CA GLN A 177 17.41 -3.15 -8.73
C GLN A 177 17.05 -4.64 -8.56
N PRO A 178 16.11 -5.16 -9.34
CA PRO A 178 15.60 -6.52 -9.16
C PRO A 178 16.69 -7.58 -9.39
N VAL A 179 17.60 -7.37 -10.34
CA VAL A 179 18.72 -8.32 -10.61
C VAL A 179 19.56 -8.49 -9.35
N ALA A 180 19.91 -7.41 -8.64
CA ALA A 180 20.67 -7.47 -7.40
C ALA A 180 19.89 -8.20 -6.30
N ALA A 181 18.60 -7.90 -6.16
CA ALA A 181 17.74 -8.57 -5.17
C ALA A 181 17.63 -10.08 -5.41
N PHE A 182 17.49 -10.50 -6.66
CA PHE A 182 17.34 -11.93 -7.01
C PHE A 182 18.67 -12.69 -7.09
N ALA A 183 19.82 -12.02 -7.26
CA ALA A 183 21.11 -12.67 -7.44
C ALA A 183 21.53 -13.59 -6.28
N HIS A 184 21.09 -13.26 -5.07
CA HIS A 184 21.41 -14.03 -3.85
C HIS A 184 20.29 -14.97 -3.41
N ARG A 185 19.22 -15.07 -4.20
CA ARG A 185 18.08 -15.92 -3.90
C ARG A 185 18.30 -17.35 -4.40
N ASN A 186 17.91 -18.33 -3.59
CA ASN A 186 17.79 -19.70 -4.08
C ASN A 186 16.48 -19.84 -4.89
N ALA A 187 16.58 -20.02 -6.21
CA ALA A 187 15.44 -20.12 -7.10
C ALA A 187 14.49 -21.29 -6.79
N ALA A 188 14.97 -22.33 -6.11
CA ALA A 188 14.14 -23.48 -5.68
C ALA A 188 13.26 -23.17 -4.46
N LYS A 189 13.57 -22.11 -3.68
CA LYS A 189 12.72 -21.70 -2.56
C LYS A 189 11.50 -20.92 -3.05
N PRO A 190 10.35 -21.07 -2.35
CA PRO A 190 9.21 -20.21 -2.56
C PRO A 190 9.57 -18.74 -2.25
N ALA A 191 8.96 -17.81 -2.96
CA ALA A 191 9.20 -16.41 -2.71
C ALA A 191 7.93 -15.58 -2.82
N LEU A 192 7.93 -14.47 -2.07
CA LEU A 192 6.98 -13.38 -2.13
C LEU A 192 7.76 -12.08 -2.36
N VAL A 193 7.33 -11.25 -3.30
CA VAL A 193 7.99 -9.97 -3.59
C VAL A 193 7.16 -8.82 -3.04
N LEU A 194 7.84 -7.86 -2.42
CA LEU A 194 7.30 -6.56 -2.03
C LEU A 194 7.89 -5.50 -2.97
N SER A 195 7.03 -4.72 -3.60
CA SER A 195 7.43 -3.61 -4.48
C SER A 195 6.38 -2.53 -4.45
N HIS A 196 6.74 -1.32 -4.04
CA HIS A 196 5.76 -0.25 -3.85
C HIS A 196 5.00 0.08 -5.14
N ASN A 197 5.73 0.42 -6.20
CA ASN A 197 5.12 0.84 -7.46
C ASN A 197 4.77 -0.37 -8.35
N PRO A 198 3.50 -0.56 -8.73
CA PRO A 198 3.08 -1.72 -9.54
C PRO A 198 3.64 -1.72 -10.96
N ASP A 199 4.06 -0.58 -11.53
CA ASP A 199 4.70 -0.54 -12.86
C ASP A 199 6.02 -1.34 -12.90
N THR A 200 6.59 -1.71 -11.75
CA THR A 200 7.79 -2.56 -11.67
C THR A 200 7.60 -3.90 -12.36
N VAL A 201 6.37 -4.43 -12.40
CA VAL A 201 6.10 -5.72 -13.06
C VAL A 201 6.34 -5.70 -14.57
N ASP A 202 6.27 -4.52 -15.20
CA ASP A 202 6.56 -4.35 -16.62
C ASP A 202 8.05 -4.08 -16.89
N ALA A 203 8.85 -3.86 -15.83
CA ALA A 203 10.29 -3.64 -15.96
C ALA A 203 11.06 -4.96 -16.15
N PRO A 204 12.26 -4.93 -16.76
CA PRO A 204 13.13 -6.10 -16.88
C PRO A 204 13.79 -6.48 -15.55
N GLY A 205 14.42 -7.65 -15.50
CA GLY A 205 15.29 -8.08 -14.39
C GLY A 205 14.65 -9.06 -13.40
N TRP A 206 13.51 -9.64 -13.72
CA TRP A 206 12.80 -10.58 -12.86
C TRP A 206 13.39 -11.99 -12.80
N LEU A 207 14.40 -12.29 -13.61
CA LEU A 207 15.14 -13.57 -13.64
C LEU A 207 14.22 -14.82 -13.57
N GLY A 208 13.12 -14.79 -14.33
CA GLY A 208 12.16 -15.89 -14.40
C GLY A 208 11.19 -16.01 -13.21
N TYR A 209 11.17 -15.07 -12.29
CA TYR A 209 10.21 -15.07 -11.18
C TYR A 209 8.77 -15.02 -11.67
N GLN A 210 7.91 -15.95 -11.15
CA GLN A 210 6.50 -16.10 -11.52
C GLN A 210 5.54 -16.07 -10.34
N GLY A 211 6.02 -15.68 -9.14
CA GLY A 211 5.20 -15.65 -7.92
C GLY A 211 4.42 -14.35 -7.73
N TRP A 212 3.98 -14.14 -6.49
CA TRP A 212 3.22 -12.99 -6.06
C TRP A 212 4.09 -11.77 -5.81
N ILE A 213 3.57 -10.61 -6.21
CA ILE A 213 4.11 -9.29 -5.92
C ILE A 213 3.03 -8.52 -5.17
N LEU A 214 3.34 -7.97 -4.00
CA LEU A 214 2.46 -7.08 -3.24
C LEU A 214 2.91 -5.64 -3.43
N SER A 215 1.98 -4.78 -3.83
CA SER A 215 2.22 -3.36 -4.14
C SER A 215 1.19 -2.43 -3.49
N GLY A 216 1.49 -1.13 -3.48
CA GLY A 216 0.62 -0.04 -3.09
C GLY A 216 0.57 1.06 -4.15
N HIS A 217 0.93 2.30 -3.75
CA HIS A 217 1.18 3.46 -4.61
C HIS A 217 -0.03 4.12 -5.26
N THR A 218 -1.00 3.34 -5.72
CA THR A 218 -2.09 3.83 -6.56
C THR A 218 -3.25 4.44 -5.78
N HIS A 219 -3.36 4.12 -4.49
CA HIS A 219 -4.52 4.44 -3.65
C HIS A 219 -5.88 4.03 -4.26
N GLY A 220 -5.88 3.07 -5.21
CA GLY A 220 -7.08 2.72 -5.99
C GLY A 220 -7.58 3.88 -6.86
N GLY A 221 -6.71 4.87 -7.15
CA GLY A 221 -7.03 6.12 -7.83
C GLY A 221 -7.66 7.17 -6.91
N GLN A 222 -7.73 6.92 -5.61
CA GLN A 222 -8.16 7.77 -4.49
C GLN A 222 -9.55 8.42 -4.63
N CYS A 223 -9.87 9.04 -5.79
CA CYS A 223 -11.20 9.56 -6.12
C CYS A 223 -11.64 8.96 -7.46
N LYS A 224 -12.50 7.95 -7.41
CA LYS A 224 -12.94 7.19 -8.57
C LYS A 224 -14.44 7.42 -8.81
N PRO A 225 -14.85 8.04 -9.94
CA PRO A 225 -16.25 8.14 -10.28
C PRO A 225 -16.90 6.76 -10.39
N PRO A 226 -18.17 6.59 -10.02
CA PRO A 226 -18.88 5.34 -10.23
C PRO A 226 -18.83 4.92 -11.70
N PHE A 227 -18.55 3.64 -11.96
CA PHE A 227 -18.53 3.03 -13.30
C PHE A 227 -17.46 3.56 -14.27
N LEU A 228 -16.63 4.51 -13.87
CA LEU A 228 -15.55 5.06 -14.69
C LEU A 228 -14.18 4.75 -14.08
N PRO A 229 -13.14 4.68 -14.90
CA PRO A 229 -11.78 4.58 -14.36
C PRO A 229 -11.41 5.83 -13.58
N PRO A 230 -10.47 5.74 -12.61
CA PRO A 230 -10.01 6.91 -11.87
C PRO A 230 -9.37 7.91 -12.84
N PRO A 231 -9.68 9.21 -12.73
CA PRO A 231 -9.11 10.24 -13.60
C PRO A 231 -7.62 10.42 -13.37
N LEU A 232 -7.17 10.34 -12.10
CA LEU A 232 -5.78 10.42 -11.69
C LEU A 232 -5.33 9.03 -11.21
N LEU A 233 -4.26 8.53 -11.79
CA LEU A 233 -3.64 7.27 -11.40
C LEU A 233 -2.13 7.39 -11.61
N PRO A 234 -1.31 7.26 -10.54
CA PRO A 234 0.12 7.50 -10.60
C PRO A 234 0.89 6.27 -11.14
N VAL A 235 0.49 5.75 -12.28
CA VAL A 235 1.12 4.63 -12.98
C VAL A 235 1.09 4.85 -14.49
N ARG A 236 2.03 4.22 -15.19
CA ARG A 236 2.06 4.20 -16.66
C ARG A 236 1.00 3.26 -17.21
N ASN A 237 0.92 2.06 -16.64
CA ASN A 237 -0.06 1.07 -17.04
C ASN A 237 -1.36 1.23 -16.23
N ARG A 238 -2.36 1.83 -16.83
CA ARG A 238 -3.64 2.15 -16.17
C ARG A 238 -4.47 0.92 -15.76
N ARG A 239 -4.05 -0.30 -16.13
CA ARG A 239 -4.64 -1.53 -15.61
C ARG A 239 -4.30 -1.74 -14.13
N TYR A 240 -3.20 -1.16 -13.65
CA TYR A 240 -2.69 -1.34 -12.29
C TYR A 240 -3.35 -0.35 -11.34
N THR A 241 -4.65 -0.56 -11.07
CA THR A 241 -5.43 0.32 -10.18
C THR A 241 -5.50 -0.21 -8.76
N SER A 242 -6.03 -1.41 -8.54
CA SER A 242 -6.13 -2.07 -7.23
C SER A 242 -6.57 -3.52 -7.37
N GLY A 243 -6.36 -4.31 -6.32
CA GLY A 243 -6.75 -5.72 -6.26
C GLY A 243 -5.78 -6.64 -6.99
N GLU A 244 -6.26 -7.82 -7.34
CA GLU A 244 -5.47 -8.86 -7.99
C GLU A 244 -5.44 -8.69 -9.51
N ILE A 245 -4.24 -8.80 -10.09
CA ILE A 245 -3.99 -8.63 -11.52
C ILE A 245 -2.98 -9.67 -11.99
N GLU A 246 -3.26 -10.31 -13.10
CA GLU A 246 -2.27 -11.11 -13.82
C GLU A 246 -1.28 -10.18 -14.53
N ALA A 247 -0.01 -10.34 -14.19
CA ALA A 247 1.09 -9.54 -14.71
C ALA A 247 1.92 -10.32 -15.75
N PRO A 248 2.69 -9.63 -16.60
CA PRO A 248 3.53 -10.27 -17.60
C PRO A 248 4.48 -11.32 -17.03
N GLY A 249 4.79 -12.37 -17.79
CA GLY A 249 5.71 -13.44 -17.39
C GLY A 249 5.16 -14.39 -16.34
N GLY A 250 3.83 -14.53 -16.21
CA GLY A 250 3.17 -15.44 -15.28
C GLY A 250 3.19 -14.96 -13.81
N ARG A 251 3.55 -13.71 -13.57
CA ARG A 251 3.51 -13.11 -12.22
C ARG A 251 2.08 -12.75 -11.82
N ARG A 252 1.82 -12.76 -10.52
CA ARG A 252 0.56 -12.29 -9.94
C ARG A 252 0.85 -11.06 -9.10
N LEU A 253 0.08 -10.02 -9.31
CA LEU A 253 0.23 -8.73 -8.63
C LEU A 253 -1.01 -8.48 -7.77
N TYR A 254 -0.80 -8.09 -6.52
CA TYR A 254 -1.85 -7.51 -5.69
C TYR A 254 -1.51 -6.08 -5.35
N ILE A 255 -2.44 -5.17 -5.61
CA ILE A 255 -2.28 -3.74 -5.37
C ILE A 255 -3.25 -3.31 -4.28
N SER A 256 -2.71 -2.94 -3.11
CA SER A 256 -3.48 -2.36 -2.01
C SER A 256 -3.92 -0.92 -2.35
N ARG A 257 -5.10 -0.53 -1.89
CA ARG A 257 -5.56 0.86 -1.95
C ARG A 257 -4.91 1.75 -0.89
N GLY A 258 -4.07 1.19 -0.03
CA GLY A 258 -3.39 1.93 1.03
C GLY A 258 -4.30 2.41 2.15
N VAL A 259 -3.68 2.77 3.28
CA VAL A 259 -4.38 3.22 4.50
C VAL A 259 -4.53 4.74 4.52
N GLY A 260 -3.45 5.47 4.26
CA GLY A 260 -3.41 6.93 4.23
C GLY A 260 -3.94 7.54 2.94
N HIS A 261 -3.59 8.78 2.69
CA HIS A 261 -4.00 9.52 1.49
C HIS A 261 -3.03 10.66 1.19
N THR A 262 -2.84 10.97 -0.08
CA THR A 262 -2.06 12.12 -0.55
C THR A 262 -2.93 13.37 -0.74
N LEU A 263 -4.18 13.19 -1.16
CA LEU A 263 -5.22 14.21 -1.16
C LEU A 263 -6.12 13.99 0.05
N MET A 264 -6.61 15.06 0.70
CA MET A 264 -7.49 14.97 1.87
C MET A 264 -8.91 14.49 1.51
N ALA A 265 -9.05 13.60 0.53
CA ALA A 265 -10.34 13.06 0.10
C ALA A 265 -10.16 11.67 -0.49
N ARG A 266 -11.12 10.79 -0.25
CA ARG A 266 -11.30 9.52 -0.95
C ARG A 266 -12.75 9.40 -1.40
N PHE A 267 -12.97 8.89 -2.60
CA PHE A 267 -14.30 8.63 -3.11
C PHE A 267 -14.32 7.35 -3.95
N ASN A 268 -15.14 6.39 -3.53
CA ASN A 268 -15.24 5.05 -4.12
C ASN A 268 -13.89 4.31 -4.19
N ALA A 269 -13.01 4.61 -3.21
CA ALA A 269 -11.69 4.01 -3.04
C ALA A 269 -11.31 3.99 -1.54
N ARG A 270 -12.12 3.29 -0.73
CA ARG A 270 -11.92 3.18 0.72
C ARG A 270 -10.51 2.72 1.07
N PRO A 271 -9.92 3.25 2.14
CA PRO A 271 -8.65 2.74 2.67
C PRO A 271 -8.71 1.24 2.90
N GLU A 272 -7.58 0.57 2.76
CA GLU A 272 -7.50 -0.89 2.80
C GLU A 272 -6.37 -1.39 3.67
N VAL A 273 -6.68 -2.38 4.50
CA VAL A 273 -5.75 -3.33 5.11
C VAL A 273 -6.04 -4.68 4.48
N THR A 274 -5.05 -5.30 3.83
CA THR A 274 -5.26 -6.62 3.22
C THR A 274 -4.78 -7.71 4.17
N VAL A 275 -5.65 -8.68 4.42
CA VAL A 275 -5.38 -9.82 5.29
C VAL A 275 -5.34 -11.08 4.43
N PHE A 276 -4.14 -11.60 4.21
CA PHE A 276 -3.93 -12.81 3.44
C PHE A 276 -3.88 -14.04 4.35
N THR A 277 -4.51 -15.11 3.87
CA THR A 277 -4.24 -16.47 4.38
C THR A 277 -3.29 -17.16 3.42
N LEU A 278 -2.10 -17.53 3.89
CA LEU A 278 -1.09 -18.23 3.10
C LEU A 278 -1.58 -19.64 2.78
N GLN A 279 -1.53 -20.04 1.51
CA GLN A 279 -1.97 -21.34 1.05
C GLN A 279 -0.91 -22.01 0.19
N ARG A 280 -0.86 -23.32 0.22
CA ARG A 280 -0.04 -24.10 -0.72
C ARG A 280 -0.77 -24.17 -2.06
N ALA A 281 -0.09 -23.74 -3.15
CA ALA A 281 -0.59 -23.88 -4.51
C ALA A 281 -0.13 -25.19 -5.13
#